data_28bab1be32d18fbefe560a41cb169877
#
_entry.id   28bab1be32d18fbefe560a41cb169877
#
_cell.length_a   1.000
_cell.length_b   1.000
_cell.length_c   1.000
_cell.angle_alpha   90.00
_cell.angle_beta   90.00
_cell.angle_gamma   90.00
#
_symmetry.space_group_name_H-M   'P 1'
#
loop_
_entity.id
_entity.type
_entity.pdbx_description
1 polymer ?
#
loop_
_entity_poly.entity_id
_entity_poly.type
_entity_poly.pdbx_seq_one_letter_code
_entity_poly.pdbx_strand_id
1 'polypeptide(L)'
;MDQPPAAALVKPLLRGVSHQVAFFAALAAGAALVARAPPRARWAAAVYAGSLAAMLGVSALYHRPTWAPGPRRWMRRADHAAIFVLVAGTYTPFTLLLPSRSATVLALAWGGAALGIVQSLFWVQAPRPLVAALYIGFGSAILLFWPALHAALGAAGLFVLLFGGVLYATGAVIYAARRPDPLPAVFGYHEIFHALVVAAAVCHFSVVAALMRTLR
;
A
#
# COMPACT_ATOMS: atom_id res chain seq x y z
N MET A 1 -8.00 -10.70 45.93
CA MET A 1 -7.52 -9.44 45.33
C MET A 1 -7.94 -9.47 43.86
N ASP A 2 -9.08 -8.83 43.55
CA ASP A 2 -9.58 -8.75 42.20
C ASP A 2 -8.67 -7.84 41.37
N GLN A 3 -8.05 -8.40 40.32
CA GLN A 3 -7.34 -7.57 39.37
C GLN A 3 -8.37 -6.63 38.70
N PRO A 4 -8.08 -5.32 38.60
CA PRO A 4 -8.99 -4.42 37.91
C PRO A 4 -9.14 -4.90 36.46
N PRO A 5 -10.35 -4.84 35.87
CA PRO A 5 -10.60 -5.25 34.52
C PRO A 5 -9.65 -4.49 33.60
N ALA A 6 -8.93 -5.23 32.73
CA ALA A 6 -8.03 -4.64 31.75
C ALA A 6 -8.79 -3.55 31.01
N ALA A 7 -8.35 -2.31 31.14
CA ALA A 7 -8.98 -1.15 30.50
C ALA A 7 -9.18 -1.49 29.03
N ALA A 8 -10.42 -1.53 28.56
CA ALA A 8 -10.75 -1.80 27.19
C ALA A 8 -9.99 -0.77 26.34
N LEU A 9 -9.05 -1.23 25.51
CA LEU A 9 -8.23 -0.37 24.66
C LEU A 9 -9.17 0.47 23.80
N VAL A 10 -9.34 1.73 24.19
CA VAL A 10 -10.21 2.67 23.46
C VAL A 10 -9.64 2.84 22.06
N LYS A 11 -10.48 2.64 21.04
CA LYS A 11 -10.10 2.83 19.66
C LYS A 11 -9.75 4.31 19.44
N PRO A 12 -8.55 4.65 18.94
CA PRO A 12 -8.16 6.03 18.67
C PRO A 12 -9.18 6.75 17.77
N LEU A 13 -9.42 8.03 18.04
CA LEU A 13 -10.45 8.81 17.37
C LEU A 13 -10.23 8.87 15.84
N LEU A 14 -8.97 9.03 15.42
CA LEU A 14 -8.60 9.16 14.00
C LEU A 14 -8.29 7.81 13.32
N ARG A 15 -8.59 6.66 13.99
CA ARG A 15 -8.34 5.34 13.43
C ARG A 15 -9.05 5.15 12.07
N GLY A 16 -8.24 5.04 11.00
CA GLY A 16 -8.70 4.80 9.63
C GLY A 16 -9.23 6.04 8.90
N VAL A 17 -9.26 7.23 9.52
CA VAL A 17 -9.76 8.46 8.89
C VAL A 17 -8.94 8.85 7.68
N SER A 18 -7.60 8.83 7.78
CA SER A 18 -6.71 9.19 6.67
C SER A 18 -6.92 8.30 5.44
N HIS A 19 -7.06 6.98 5.63
CA HIS A 19 -7.34 6.06 4.54
C HIS A 19 -8.75 6.24 3.97
N GLN A 20 -9.75 6.58 4.79
CA GLN A 20 -11.10 6.89 4.32
C GLN A 20 -11.11 8.11 3.40
N VAL A 21 -10.46 9.20 3.79
CA VAL A 21 -10.36 10.41 2.96
C VAL A 21 -9.56 10.12 1.69
N ALA A 22 -8.41 9.46 1.84
CA ALA A 22 -7.56 9.11 0.72
C ALA A 22 -8.23 8.13 -0.26
N PHE A 23 -9.15 7.27 0.18
CA PHE A 23 -9.93 6.38 -0.68
C PHE A 23 -10.76 7.17 -1.70
N PHE A 24 -11.52 8.17 -1.25
CA PHE A 24 -12.32 8.99 -2.18
C PHE A 24 -11.46 9.82 -3.12
N ALA A 25 -10.34 10.36 -2.62
CA ALA A 25 -9.37 11.05 -3.45
C ALA A 25 -8.75 10.11 -4.50
N ALA A 26 -8.41 8.87 -4.10
CA ALA A 26 -7.85 7.86 -5.00
C ALA A 26 -8.85 7.40 -6.07
N LEU A 27 -10.15 7.32 -5.77
CA LEU A 27 -11.18 7.04 -6.77
C LEU A 27 -11.20 8.12 -7.85
N ALA A 28 -11.27 9.40 -7.46
CA ALA A 28 -11.31 10.51 -8.41
C ALA A 28 -10.01 10.62 -9.22
N ALA A 29 -8.86 10.58 -8.54
CA ALA A 29 -7.55 10.67 -9.20
C ALA A 29 -7.28 9.44 -10.08
N GLY A 30 -7.66 8.25 -9.63
CA GLY A 30 -7.55 7.01 -10.38
C GLY A 30 -8.41 7.01 -11.65
N ALA A 31 -9.66 7.45 -11.57
CA ALA A 31 -10.52 7.61 -12.74
C ALA A 31 -9.90 8.59 -13.75
N ALA A 32 -9.39 9.73 -13.29
CA ALA A 32 -8.68 10.69 -14.15
C ALA A 32 -7.40 10.11 -14.76
N LEU A 33 -6.64 9.30 -14.01
CA LEU A 33 -5.46 8.60 -14.51
C LEU A 33 -5.82 7.66 -15.67
N VAL A 34 -6.82 6.81 -15.46
CA VAL A 34 -7.29 5.82 -16.46
C VAL A 34 -7.83 6.52 -17.71
N ALA A 35 -8.64 7.56 -17.54
CA ALA A 35 -9.21 8.31 -18.66
C ALA A 35 -8.13 8.99 -19.51
N ARG A 36 -7.04 9.45 -18.89
CA ARG A 36 -5.94 10.14 -19.58
C ARG A 36 -4.82 9.22 -20.05
N ALA A 37 -4.81 7.95 -19.64
CA ALA A 37 -3.81 6.99 -20.07
C ALA A 37 -3.95 6.65 -21.55
N PRO A 38 -2.84 6.47 -22.29
CA PRO A 38 -2.89 6.05 -23.67
C PRO A 38 -3.54 4.65 -23.79
N PRO A 39 -4.23 4.33 -24.90
CA PRO A 39 -5.00 3.09 -25.04
C PRO A 39 -4.21 1.84 -24.65
N ARG A 40 -2.95 1.74 -25.08
CA ARG A 40 -2.06 0.59 -24.79
C ARG A 40 -1.68 0.43 -23.32
N ALA A 41 -1.73 1.52 -22.51
CA ALA A 41 -1.36 1.52 -21.11
C ALA A 41 -2.56 1.63 -20.15
N ARG A 42 -3.77 1.82 -20.69
CA ARG A 42 -4.98 2.05 -19.90
C ARG A 42 -5.29 0.92 -18.92
N TRP A 43 -5.08 -0.32 -19.34
CA TRP A 43 -5.25 -1.48 -18.47
C TRP A 43 -4.32 -1.44 -17.23
N ALA A 44 -3.05 -1.07 -17.44
CA ALA A 44 -2.08 -0.97 -16.35
C ALA A 44 -2.41 0.18 -15.38
N ALA A 45 -2.87 1.31 -15.92
CA ALA A 45 -3.38 2.42 -15.13
C ALA A 45 -4.61 1.99 -14.31
N ALA A 46 -5.53 1.21 -14.89
CA ALA A 46 -6.72 0.71 -14.22
C ALA A 46 -6.38 -0.29 -13.09
N VAL A 47 -5.44 -1.21 -13.33
CA VAL A 47 -4.96 -2.15 -12.30
C VAL A 47 -4.34 -1.41 -11.14
N TYR A 48 -3.47 -0.43 -11.39
CA TYR A 48 -2.85 0.39 -10.35
C TYR A 48 -3.91 1.19 -9.56
N ALA A 49 -4.77 1.94 -10.25
CA ALA A 49 -5.80 2.75 -9.60
C ALA A 49 -6.77 1.90 -8.78
N GLY A 50 -7.19 0.75 -9.33
CA GLY A 50 -8.06 -0.20 -8.63
C GLY A 50 -7.40 -0.80 -7.38
N SER A 51 -6.13 -1.20 -7.47
CA SER A 51 -5.39 -1.74 -6.32
C SER A 51 -5.18 -0.70 -5.22
N LEU A 52 -4.90 0.56 -5.57
CA LEU A 52 -4.77 1.67 -4.63
C LEU A 52 -6.11 1.94 -3.92
N ALA A 53 -7.19 2.07 -4.69
CA ALA A 53 -8.51 2.27 -4.13
C ALA A 53 -8.95 1.09 -3.25
N ALA A 54 -8.70 -0.15 -3.68
CA ALA A 54 -9.01 -1.35 -2.92
C ALA A 54 -8.27 -1.36 -1.57
N MET A 55 -6.97 -1.09 -1.55
CA MET A 55 -6.19 -1.07 -0.31
C MET A 55 -6.69 0.00 0.65
N LEU A 56 -6.88 1.24 0.19
CA LEU A 56 -7.36 2.34 1.03
C LEU A 56 -8.78 2.08 1.53
N GLY A 57 -9.66 1.57 0.66
CA GLY A 57 -11.06 1.28 0.99
C GLY A 57 -11.21 0.13 1.97
N VAL A 58 -10.50 -0.98 1.76
CA VAL A 58 -10.51 -2.13 2.68
C VAL A 58 -9.95 -1.73 4.04
N SER A 59 -8.86 -0.96 4.06
CA SER A 59 -8.27 -0.46 5.31
C SER A 59 -9.21 0.49 6.04
N ALA A 60 -9.84 1.43 5.35
CA ALA A 60 -10.85 2.30 5.93
C ALA A 60 -12.02 1.48 6.51
N LEU A 61 -12.52 0.52 5.73
CA LEU A 61 -13.62 -0.35 6.16
C LEU A 61 -13.25 -1.22 7.37
N TYR A 62 -12.02 -1.71 7.44
CA TYR A 62 -11.54 -2.47 8.61
C TYR A 62 -11.49 -1.59 9.86
N HIS A 63 -11.02 -0.36 9.72
CA HIS A 63 -10.68 0.49 10.87
C HIS A 63 -11.81 1.40 11.35
N ARG A 64 -12.74 1.83 10.46
CA ARG A 64 -13.81 2.79 10.83
C ARG A 64 -14.96 2.16 11.61
N PRO A 65 -15.60 1.09 11.14
CA PRO A 65 -16.67 0.44 11.90
C PRO A 65 -16.16 -0.30 13.14
N THR A 66 -17.08 -0.60 14.04
CA THR A 66 -16.86 -1.55 15.13
C THR A 66 -17.39 -2.91 14.68
N TRP A 67 -16.50 -3.86 14.51
CA TRP A 67 -16.82 -5.20 14.04
C TRP A 67 -17.03 -6.18 15.19
N ALA A 68 -17.98 -7.10 15.05
CA ALA A 68 -18.04 -8.30 15.87
C ALA A 68 -16.76 -9.15 15.68
N PRO A 69 -16.36 -10.01 16.66
CA PRO A 69 -15.09 -10.72 16.63
C PRO A 69 -14.84 -11.57 15.38
N GLY A 70 -15.87 -12.23 14.84
CA GLY A 70 -15.78 -13.05 13.64
C GLY A 70 -15.46 -12.23 12.38
N PRO A 71 -16.34 -11.29 11.96
CA PRO A 71 -16.10 -10.39 10.84
C PRO A 71 -14.80 -9.59 10.98
N ARG A 72 -14.43 -9.14 12.19
CA ARG A 72 -13.18 -8.43 12.44
C ARG A 72 -11.94 -9.23 12.03
N ARG A 73 -11.93 -10.54 12.27
CA ARG A 73 -10.82 -11.41 11.86
C ARG A 73 -10.67 -11.47 10.34
N TRP A 74 -11.79 -11.55 9.62
CA TRP A 74 -11.76 -11.54 8.15
C TRP A 74 -11.35 -10.19 7.58
N MET A 75 -11.89 -9.09 8.13
CA MET A 75 -11.49 -7.75 7.73
C MET A 75 -10.01 -7.49 7.96
N ARG A 76 -9.44 -7.98 9.07
CA ARG A 76 -7.99 -7.89 9.30
C ARG A 76 -7.18 -8.65 8.25
N ARG A 77 -7.62 -9.82 7.85
CA ARG A 77 -6.97 -10.61 6.78
C ARG A 77 -7.03 -9.87 5.45
N ALA A 78 -8.19 -9.32 5.12
CA ALA A 78 -8.37 -8.53 3.90
C ALA A 78 -7.50 -7.27 3.89
N ASP A 79 -7.43 -6.53 5.01
CA ASP A 79 -6.60 -5.34 5.17
C ASP A 79 -5.10 -5.64 4.93
N HIS A 80 -4.59 -6.72 5.52
CA HIS A 80 -3.21 -7.14 5.28
C HIS A 80 -2.97 -7.63 3.84
N ALA A 81 -3.90 -8.39 3.28
CA ALA A 81 -3.82 -8.90 1.90
C ALA A 81 -3.83 -7.75 0.87
N ALA A 82 -4.62 -6.71 1.12
CA ALA A 82 -4.75 -5.56 0.22
C ALA A 82 -3.42 -4.80 0.01
N ILE A 83 -2.49 -4.86 0.98
CA ILE A 83 -1.15 -4.28 0.83
C ILE A 83 -0.37 -5.00 -0.28
N PHE A 84 -0.39 -6.33 -0.31
CA PHE A 84 0.27 -7.10 -1.36
C PHE A 84 -0.34 -6.84 -2.74
N VAL A 85 -1.67 -6.68 -2.80
CA VAL A 85 -2.38 -6.29 -4.03
C VAL A 85 -1.93 -4.91 -4.51
N LEU A 86 -1.78 -3.93 -3.61
CA LEU A 86 -1.28 -2.60 -3.98
C LEU A 86 0.16 -2.67 -4.49
N VAL A 87 1.04 -3.45 -3.83
CA VAL A 87 2.43 -3.59 -4.29
C VAL A 87 2.47 -4.15 -5.72
N ALA A 88 1.79 -5.26 -6.00
CA ALA A 88 1.74 -5.84 -7.35
C ALA A 88 1.06 -4.90 -8.36
N GLY A 89 -0.01 -4.22 -7.96
CA GLY A 89 -0.68 -3.21 -8.76
C GLY A 89 0.24 -2.03 -9.10
N THR A 90 1.12 -1.64 -8.17
CA THR A 90 2.12 -0.59 -8.41
C THR A 90 3.20 -1.03 -9.40
N TYR A 91 3.62 -2.31 -9.36
CA TYR A 91 4.57 -2.85 -10.36
C TYR A 91 3.98 -2.86 -11.78
N THR A 92 2.68 -3.08 -11.91
CA THR A 92 2.03 -3.31 -13.20
C THR A 92 2.32 -2.22 -14.25
N PRO A 93 2.16 -0.91 -13.99
CA PRO A 93 2.51 0.12 -14.98
C PRO A 93 4.02 0.17 -15.30
N PHE A 94 4.90 -0.18 -14.37
CA PHE A 94 6.34 -0.19 -14.63
C PHE A 94 6.77 -1.32 -15.58
N THR A 95 5.98 -2.39 -15.72
CA THR A 95 6.29 -3.45 -16.70
C THR A 95 6.27 -2.97 -18.15
N LEU A 96 5.55 -1.87 -18.42
CA LEU A 96 5.52 -1.23 -19.74
C LEU A 96 6.90 -0.66 -20.17
N LEU A 97 7.81 -0.45 -19.20
CA LEU A 97 9.19 -0.04 -19.43
C LEU A 97 10.12 -1.22 -19.79
N LEU A 98 9.62 -2.45 -19.67
CA LEU A 98 10.39 -3.68 -19.79
C LEU A 98 9.73 -4.64 -20.81
N PRO A 99 9.58 -4.26 -22.11
CA PRO A 99 8.78 -5.03 -23.05
C PRO A 99 9.19 -6.50 -23.15
N SER A 100 10.49 -6.78 -23.16
CA SER A 100 11.03 -8.15 -23.25
C SER A 100 10.89 -8.98 -21.95
N ARG A 101 10.60 -8.35 -20.82
CA ARG A 101 10.51 -9.00 -19.50
C ARG A 101 9.18 -8.74 -18.80
N SER A 102 8.23 -8.05 -19.44
CA SER A 102 6.97 -7.63 -18.83
C SER A 102 6.18 -8.80 -18.23
N ALA A 103 6.04 -9.91 -18.98
CA ALA A 103 5.33 -11.09 -18.52
C ALA A 103 6.00 -11.72 -17.26
N THR A 104 7.34 -11.82 -17.26
CA THR A 104 8.08 -12.36 -16.12
C THR A 104 7.91 -11.48 -14.89
N VAL A 105 8.03 -10.15 -15.05
CA VAL A 105 7.88 -9.20 -13.92
C VAL A 105 6.44 -9.22 -13.38
N LEU A 106 5.44 -9.27 -14.26
CA LEU A 106 4.05 -9.43 -13.84
C LEU A 106 3.82 -10.74 -13.10
N ALA A 107 4.33 -11.86 -13.62
CA ALA A 107 4.21 -13.15 -12.96
C ALA A 107 4.85 -13.16 -11.57
N LEU A 108 6.05 -12.58 -11.42
CA LEU A 108 6.74 -12.47 -10.13
C LEU A 108 5.99 -11.53 -9.17
N ALA A 109 5.51 -10.37 -9.65
CA ALA A 109 4.78 -9.42 -8.83
C ALA A 109 3.44 -10.00 -8.34
N TRP A 110 2.62 -10.54 -9.23
CA TRP A 110 1.32 -11.09 -8.86
C TRP A 110 1.43 -12.45 -8.16
N GLY A 111 2.44 -13.27 -8.52
CA GLY A 111 2.77 -14.50 -7.79
C GLY A 111 3.23 -14.22 -6.36
N GLY A 112 4.11 -13.23 -6.18
CA GLY A 112 4.51 -12.76 -4.85
C GLY A 112 3.34 -12.20 -4.04
N ALA A 113 2.44 -11.44 -4.68
CA ALA A 113 1.21 -10.97 -4.04
C ALA A 113 0.30 -12.13 -3.64
N ALA A 114 0.13 -13.14 -4.49
CA ALA A 114 -0.65 -14.34 -4.15
C ALA A 114 -0.10 -15.06 -2.90
N LEU A 115 1.22 -15.22 -2.80
CA LEU A 115 1.87 -15.78 -1.61
C LEU A 115 1.63 -14.92 -0.37
N GLY A 116 1.74 -13.59 -0.49
CA GLY A 116 1.45 -12.66 0.59
C GLY A 116 -0.03 -12.66 1.02
N ILE A 117 -0.95 -12.81 0.08
CA ILE A 117 -2.38 -12.99 0.35
C ILE A 117 -2.60 -14.31 1.12
N VAL A 118 -2.02 -15.41 0.66
CA VAL A 118 -2.09 -16.69 1.36
C VAL A 118 -1.56 -16.58 2.79
N GLN A 119 -0.39 -15.93 2.97
CA GLN A 119 0.16 -15.66 4.31
C GLN A 119 -0.83 -14.84 5.16
N SER A 120 -1.46 -13.81 4.61
CA SER A 120 -2.42 -12.96 5.32
C SER A 120 -3.70 -13.70 5.70
N LEU A 121 -4.16 -14.64 4.87
CA LEU A 121 -5.36 -15.45 5.12
C LEU A 121 -5.12 -16.52 6.18
N PHE A 122 -4.00 -17.22 6.12
CA PHE A 122 -3.75 -18.39 6.97
C PHE A 122 -2.88 -18.06 8.19
N TRP A 123 -2.04 -17.03 8.14
CA TRP A 123 -1.16 -16.64 9.25
C TRP A 123 -1.21 -15.13 9.56
N VAL A 124 -2.41 -14.59 9.74
CA VAL A 124 -2.65 -13.16 10.08
C VAL A 124 -2.04 -12.72 11.42
N GLN A 125 -1.64 -13.66 12.27
CA GLN A 125 -0.97 -13.41 13.54
C GLN A 125 0.56 -13.50 13.45
N ALA A 126 1.12 -13.57 12.24
CA ALA A 126 2.56 -13.56 12.04
C ALA A 126 3.23 -12.39 12.82
N PRO A 127 4.47 -12.58 13.30
CA PRO A 127 5.20 -11.52 13.99
C PRO A 127 5.26 -10.24 13.15
N ARG A 128 4.92 -9.09 13.74
CA ARG A 128 4.88 -7.81 13.01
C ARG A 128 6.18 -7.46 12.29
N PRO A 129 7.38 -7.66 12.88
CA PRO A 129 8.63 -7.41 12.16
C PRO A 129 8.77 -8.26 10.89
N LEU A 130 8.32 -9.52 10.92
CA LEU A 130 8.33 -10.39 9.75
C LEU A 130 7.39 -9.85 8.66
N VAL A 131 6.17 -9.46 9.04
CA VAL A 131 5.20 -8.89 8.09
C VAL A 131 5.72 -7.58 7.48
N ALA A 132 6.32 -6.71 8.30
CA ALA A 132 6.95 -5.48 7.82
C ALA A 132 8.12 -5.77 6.85
N ALA A 133 8.97 -6.75 7.18
CA ALA A 133 10.08 -7.18 6.32
C ALA A 133 9.58 -7.73 4.97
N LEU A 134 8.48 -8.49 4.97
CA LEU A 134 7.86 -8.98 3.73
C LEU A 134 7.35 -7.83 2.86
N TYR A 135 6.68 -6.84 3.43
CA TYR A 135 6.20 -5.67 2.68
C TYR A 135 7.36 -4.84 2.12
N ILE A 136 8.40 -4.58 2.95
CA ILE A 136 9.57 -3.82 2.52
C ILE A 136 10.34 -4.58 1.44
N GLY A 137 10.64 -5.86 1.66
CA GLY A 137 11.37 -6.69 0.71
C GLY A 137 10.64 -6.82 -0.62
N PHE A 138 9.34 -7.12 -0.58
CA PHE A 138 8.53 -7.23 -1.78
C PHE A 138 8.41 -5.87 -2.50
N GLY A 139 8.16 -4.78 -1.78
CA GLY A 139 8.09 -3.43 -2.36
C GLY A 139 9.41 -2.96 -2.97
N SER A 140 10.54 -3.32 -2.35
CA SER A 140 11.88 -2.91 -2.80
C SER A 140 12.38 -3.70 -4.03
N ALA A 141 11.79 -4.85 -4.36
CA ALA A 141 12.24 -5.68 -5.48
C ALA A 141 12.15 -4.97 -6.84
N ILE A 142 11.37 -3.89 -6.97
CA ILE A 142 11.36 -3.03 -8.16
C ILE A 142 12.75 -2.46 -8.48
N LEU A 143 13.60 -2.28 -7.46
CA LEU A 143 14.96 -1.74 -7.62
C LEU A 143 15.89 -2.67 -8.39
N LEU A 144 15.54 -3.95 -8.57
CA LEU A 144 16.23 -4.86 -9.46
C LEU A 144 16.20 -4.40 -10.93
N PHE A 145 15.28 -3.50 -11.26
CA PHE A 145 15.11 -2.91 -12.59
C PHE A 145 15.65 -1.48 -12.66
N TRP A 146 16.58 -1.13 -11.79
CA TRP A 146 17.19 0.20 -11.68
C TRP A 146 17.56 0.87 -13.01
N PRO A 147 18.28 0.21 -13.95
CA PRO A 147 18.65 0.87 -15.20
C PRO A 147 17.45 1.34 -16.02
N ALA A 148 16.40 0.50 -16.11
CA ALA A 148 15.18 0.84 -16.84
C ALA A 148 14.38 1.95 -16.14
N LEU A 149 14.30 1.90 -14.81
CA LEU A 149 13.63 2.94 -14.03
C LEU A 149 14.34 4.29 -14.18
N HIS A 150 15.67 4.29 -14.08
CA HIS A 150 16.46 5.51 -14.23
C HIS A 150 16.33 6.11 -15.63
N ALA A 151 16.40 5.28 -16.67
CA ALA A 151 16.25 5.73 -18.04
C ALA A 151 14.88 6.34 -18.33
N ALA A 152 13.82 5.75 -17.74
CA ALA A 152 12.45 6.17 -18.02
C ALA A 152 11.96 7.36 -17.14
N LEU A 153 12.39 7.41 -15.89
CA LEU A 153 11.90 8.38 -14.91
C LEU A 153 12.83 9.59 -14.76
N GLY A 154 14.10 9.45 -15.18
CA GLY A 154 15.15 10.41 -14.87
C GLY A 154 15.44 10.53 -13.37
N ALA A 155 16.36 11.40 -12.99
CA ALA A 155 16.77 11.56 -11.59
C ALA A 155 15.63 12.05 -10.68
N ALA A 156 14.83 13.00 -11.16
CA ALA A 156 13.73 13.57 -10.35
C ALA A 156 12.61 12.54 -10.10
N GLY A 157 12.17 11.80 -11.14
CA GLY A 157 11.14 10.78 -10.99
C GLY A 157 11.60 9.61 -10.12
N LEU A 158 12.87 9.22 -10.26
CA LEU A 158 13.49 8.19 -9.43
C LEU A 158 13.60 8.64 -7.97
N PHE A 159 13.98 9.90 -7.70
CA PHE A 159 13.98 10.45 -6.35
C PHE A 159 12.59 10.36 -5.70
N VAL A 160 11.53 10.75 -6.41
CA VAL A 160 10.16 10.69 -5.88
C VAL A 160 9.73 9.24 -5.62
N LEU A 161 10.08 8.30 -6.52
CA LEU A 161 9.82 6.87 -6.32
C LEU A 161 10.50 6.34 -5.06
N LEU A 162 11.79 6.62 -4.89
CA LEU A 162 12.57 6.19 -3.74
C LEU A 162 12.08 6.84 -2.45
N PHE A 163 11.78 8.12 -2.49
CA PHE A 163 11.23 8.84 -1.33
C PHE A 163 9.90 8.21 -0.87
N GLY A 164 9.00 7.88 -1.80
CA GLY A 164 7.79 7.13 -1.51
C GLY A 164 8.08 5.76 -0.88
N GLY A 165 9.09 5.04 -1.40
CA GLY A 165 9.55 3.77 -0.82
C GLY A 165 10.06 3.92 0.61
N VAL A 166 10.82 4.97 0.90
CA VAL A 166 11.30 5.29 2.26
C VAL A 166 10.13 5.60 3.20
N LEU A 167 9.13 6.33 2.74
CA LEU A 167 7.92 6.61 3.54
C LEU A 167 7.16 5.32 3.88
N TYR A 168 6.97 4.40 2.92
CA TYR A 168 6.37 3.09 3.18
C TYR A 168 7.20 2.27 4.19
N ALA A 169 8.52 2.20 4.00
CA ALA A 169 9.40 1.46 4.89
C ALA A 169 9.38 2.03 6.32
N THR A 170 9.47 3.36 6.45
CA THR A 170 9.38 4.05 7.74
C THR A 170 8.04 3.75 8.42
N GLY A 171 6.94 3.81 7.68
CA GLY A 171 5.62 3.45 8.19
C GLY A 171 5.57 2.00 8.70
N ALA A 172 6.10 1.05 7.93
CA ALA A 172 6.15 -0.36 8.32
C ALA A 172 7.00 -0.59 9.58
N VAL A 173 8.12 0.11 9.73
CA VAL A 173 8.95 0.06 10.94
C VAL A 173 8.20 0.64 12.15
N ILE A 174 7.55 1.80 12.01
CA ILE A 174 6.72 2.41 13.07
C ILE A 174 5.59 1.46 13.49
N TYR A 175 4.92 0.83 12.52
CA TYR A 175 3.89 -0.17 12.79
C TYR A 175 4.43 -1.38 13.56
N ALA A 176 5.60 -1.89 13.18
CA ALA A 176 6.23 -3.03 13.85
C ALA A 176 6.69 -2.68 15.27
N ALA A 177 7.33 -1.53 15.44
CA ALA A 177 7.86 -1.04 16.70
C ALA A 177 6.77 -0.51 17.67
N ARG A 178 5.58 -0.15 17.14
CA ARG A 178 4.50 0.52 17.89
C ARG A 178 4.93 1.85 18.51
N ARG A 179 5.86 2.53 17.90
CA ARG A 179 6.42 3.82 18.36
C ARG A 179 6.79 4.71 17.17
N PRO A 180 6.72 6.05 17.33
CA PRO A 180 6.20 6.78 18.48
C PRO A 180 4.67 6.66 18.61
N ASP A 181 4.14 6.83 19.82
CA ASP A 181 2.71 6.76 20.13
C ASP A 181 2.29 8.03 20.89
N PRO A 182 2.29 9.21 20.21
CA PRO A 182 2.25 10.51 20.87
C PRO A 182 0.93 10.80 21.58
N LEU A 183 -0.21 10.41 21.00
CA LEU A 183 -1.55 10.64 21.53
C LEU A 183 -2.40 9.37 21.34
N PRO A 184 -2.20 8.32 22.19
CA PRO A 184 -2.78 6.98 21.97
C PRO A 184 -4.30 6.95 21.80
N ALA A 185 -5.03 7.89 22.42
CA ALA A 185 -6.49 7.99 22.30
C ALA A 185 -6.96 8.69 21.00
N VAL A 186 -6.11 9.44 20.32
CA VAL A 186 -6.49 10.28 19.17
C VAL A 186 -5.67 9.93 17.94
N PHE A 187 -4.34 10.03 18.04
CA PHE A 187 -3.37 9.88 16.95
C PHE A 187 -2.10 9.20 17.46
N GLY A 188 -2.06 7.87 17.32
CA GLY A 188 -0.95 7.04 17.78
C GLY A 188 -0.07 6.54 16.63
N TYR A 189 0.78 5.55 16.93
CA TYR A 189 1.71 4.96 15.95
C TYR A 189 1.02 4.42 14.69
N HIS A 190 -0.19 3.92 14.83
CA HIS A 190 -0.93 3.33 13.71
C HIS A 190 -1.48 4.41 12.76
N GLU A 191 -1.91 5.54 13.30
CA GLU A 191 -2.34 6.71 12.52
C GLU A 191 -1.14 7.35 11.80
N ILE A 192 0.04 7.36 12.44
CA ILE A 192 1.30 7.79 11.80
C ILE A 192 1.64 6.86 10.64
N PHE A 193 1.56 5.54 10.85
CA PHE A 193 1.74 4.57 9.77
C PHE A 193 0.79 4.84 8.60
N HIS A 194 -0.51 5.03 8.84
CA HIS A 194 -1.48 5.33 7.78
C HIS A 194 -1.17 6.64 7.05
N ALA A 195 -0.77 7.68 7.77
CA ALA A 195 -0.39 8.97 7.15
C ALA A 195 0.83 8.82 6.22
N LEU A 196 1.83 8.04 6.65
CA LEU A 196 3.02 7.75 5.83
C LEU A 196 2.66 6.90 4.60
N VAL A 197 1.75 5.94 4.73
CA VAL A 197 1.22 5.16 3.61
C VAL A 197 0.52 6.07 2.59
N VAL A 198 -0.30 7.02 3.03
CA VAL A 198 -0.98 7.98 2.14
C VAL A 198 0.05 8.88 1.45
N ALA A 199 1.03 9.42 2.19
CA ALA A 199 2.08 10.25 1.60
C ALA A 199 2.92 9.48 0.56
N ALA A 200 3.29 8.23 0.86
CA ALA A 200 3.98 7.35 -0.07
C ALA A 200 3.14 7.05 -1.33
N ALA A 201 1.83 6.81 -1.15
CA ALA A 201 0.90 6.58 -2.25
C ALA A 201 0.81 7.80 -3.17
N VAL A 202 0.83 9.03 -2.64
CA VAL A 202 0.87 10.27 -3.44
C VAL A 202 2.15 10.33 -4.27
N CYS A 203 3.32 10.02 -3.68
CA CYS A 203 4.58 9.96 -4.41
C CYS A 203 4.52 8.94 -5.56
N HIS A 204 4.10 7.71 -5.29
CA HIS A 204 4.03 6.67 -6.30
C HIS A 204 2.97 6.98 -7.36
N PHE A 205 1.82 7.54 -6.97
CA PHE A 205 0.81 7.97 -7.92
C PHE A 205 1.34 9.04 -8.89
N SER A 206 2.11 10.02 -8.39
CA SER A 206 2.69 11.07 -9.23
C SER A 206 3.69 10.52 -10.25
N VAL A 207 4.49 9.51 -9.85
CA VAL A 207 5.43 8.82 -10.74
C VAL A 207 4.67 8.00 -11.81
N VAL A 208 3.65 7.23 -11.43
CA VAL A 208 2.82 6.48 -12.38
C VAL A 208 2.09 7.42 -13.33
N ALA A 209 1.57 8.55 -12.84
CA ALA A 209 0.91 9.55 -13.67
C ALA A 209 1.90 10.21 -14.67
N ALA A 210 3.14 10.44 -14.26
CA ALA A 210 4.20 10.91 -15.15
C ALA A 210 4.52 9.86 -16.22
N LEU A 211 4.69 8.59 -15.82
CA LEU A 211 4.92 7.46 -16.73
C LEU A 211 3.81 7.35 -17.79
N MET A 212 2.52 7.47 -17.39
CA MET A 212 1.42 7.42 -18.35
C MET A 212 1.48 8.55 -19.39
N ARG A 213 2.08 9.69 -19.07
CA ARG A 213 2.29 10.80 -20.00
C ARG A 213 3.42 10.54 -21.00
N THR A 214 4.51 9.89 -20.57
CA THR A 214 5.64 9.57 -21.45
C THR A 214 5.33 8.44 -22.43
N LEU A 215 4.31 7.63 -22.16
CA LEU A 215 3.85 6.55 -23.04
C LEU A 215 2.86 7.02 -24.14
N ARG A 216 2.51 8.30 -24.18
CA ARG A 216 1.68 8.88 -25.26
C ARG A 216 2.50 9.01 -26.53
#